data_5b0ffe7ac11d85ac78149790da0f85e5
#
_entry.id   5b0ffe7ac11d85ac78149790da0f85e5
#
_cell.length_a   1.000
_cell.length_b   1.000
_cell.length_c   1.000
_cell.angle_alpha   90.00
_cell.angle_beta   90.00
_cell.angle_gamma   90.00
#
_symmetry.space_group_name_H-M   'P 1'
#
loop_
_entity.id
_entity.type
_entity.pdbx_description
1 polymer ?
#
loop_
_entity_poly.entity_id
_entity_poly.type
_entity_poly.pdbx_seq_one_letter_code
_entity_poly.pdbx_strand_id
1 'polypeptide(L)'
;MSHLVFRHLLIAVSLLIATPAVAQRDRDTYTGGSQSFEVNGEVRLSETGGSVQNVPVRLERFSGGIIDQIMTDNRGRFRFPNLQRGYYKVIVNAPGFRPSQQDADLQVLFRLYLVFELTPDSSKRAGGFQLLDVIDARVPAAARSEFDSGRDAAAKKNYQEAIPHLEKAVSTYSDFFEAQLLLGTTFMDLRAWDKAEKPLLRALELKPDNASVLLSLGELYWRQKRYADAEQTLKDGLKLDDKAWHGHFTLGRLYWDMGEVTKAAAPIGMTLQLKPDLAEAHLLAGNILLRVNQQERALVEYREYLRLAPKGEFALETHDLVAKIERAIAQKK
;
A
#
# COMPACT_ATOMS: atom_id res chain seq x y z
N MET A 1 -16.04 -38.37 59.03
CA MET A 1 -16.35 -37.84 60.36
C MET A 1 -16.35 -36.34 60.22
N SER A 2 -17.47 -35.89 60.08
CA SER A 2 -18.41 -35.09 60.93
C SER A 2 -18.14 -33.58 60.87
N HIS A 3 -19.11 -32.98 60.34
CA HIS A 3 -20.12 -31.98 60.81
C HIS A 3 -19.69 -30.52 60.51
N LEU A 4 -20.32 -29.81 59.59
CA LEU A 4 -21.63 -29.15 59.68
C LEU A 4 -21.67 -28.06 60.78
N VAL A 5 -21.81 -26.76 60.42
CA VAL A 5 -22.84 -25.87 60.92
C VAL A 5 -22.98 -24.62 60.07
N PHE A 6 -24.18 -24.40 59.59
CA PHE A 6 -24.78 -23.17 59.02
C PHE A 6 -24.81 -22.01 60.05
N ARG A 7 -24.61 -20.79 59.55
CA ARG A 7 -25.16 -19.62 60.25
C ARG A 7 -25.58 -18.53 59.23
N HIS A 8 -26.89 -18.38 59.13
CA HIS A 8 -27.55 -17.23 58.48
C HIS A 8 -27.31 -15.95 59.28
N LEU A 9 -27.04 -14.86 58.54
CA LEU A 9 -27.17 -13.51 59.12
C LEU A 9 -28.07 -12.67 58.20
N LEU A 10 -29.31 -12.47 58.69
CA LEU A 10 -30.29 -11.51 58.18
C LEU A 10 -29.80 -10.11 58.48
N ILE A 11 -29.64 -9.24 57.46
CA ILE A 11 -29.52 -7.80 57.66
C ILE A 11 -30.79 -7.13 57.12
N ALA A 12 -31.48 -6.50 58.07
CA ALA A 12 -32.69 -5.72 57.84
C ALA A 12 -32.42 -4.46 57.02
N VAL A 13 -33.18 -4.27 55.93
CA VAL A 13 -33.20 -3.05 55.15
C VAL A 13 -34.21 -2.09 55.77
N SER A 14 -33.73 -0.98 56.32
CA SER A 14 -34.57 0.10 56.79
C SER A 14 -34.92 1.01 55.61
N LEU A 15 -36.18 1.04 55.26
CA LEU A 15 -36.77 1.91 54.24
C LEU A 15 -36.98 3.31 54.85
N LEU A 16 -36.19 4.30 54.48
CA LEU A 16 -36.48 5.71 54.78
C LEU A 16 -37.30 6.28 53.63
N ILE A 17 -38.57 6.51 53.87
CA ILE A 17 -39.49 7.22 52.98
C ILE A 17 -39.27 8.73 53.20
N ALA A 18 -38.61 9.38 52.24
CA ALA A 18 -38.54 10.84 52.18
C ALA A 18 -39.65 11.35 51.23
N THR A 19 -40.56 12.11 51.77
CA THR A 19 -41.59 12.84 50.99
C THR A 19 -40.96 13.95 50.17
N PRO A 20 -41.35 14.14 48.89
CA PRO A 20 -40.83 15.24 48.09
C PRO A 20 -41.58 16.54 48.45
N ALA A 21 -40.83 17.56 48.81
CA ALA A 21 -41.30 18.94 48.86
C ALA A 21 -41.60 19.41 47.42
N VAL A 22 -42.86 19.81 47.18
CA VAL A 22 -43.26 20.44 45.95
C VAL A 22 -42.70 21.86 45.89
N ALA A 23 -41.60 22.03 45.16
CA ALA A 23 -41.14 23.35 44.74
C ALA A 23 -41.81 23.68 43.40
N GLN A 24 -42.74 24.62 43.41
CA GLN A 24 -43.21 25.30 42.20
C GLN A 24 -42.00 25.96 41.54
N ARG A 25 -41.61 25.45 40.38
CA ARG A 25 -40.66 26.12 39.48
C ARG A 25 -41.43 26.67 38.28
N ASP A 26 -41.18 27.91 38.03
CA ASP A 26 -41.67 28.74 36.95
C ASP A 26 -41.65 28.00 35.60
N ARG A 27 -42.74 28.21 34.88
CA ARG A 27 -42.84 27.86 33.44
C ARG A 27 -41.92 28.81 32.66
N ASP A 28 -40.65 28.47 32.59
CA ASP A 28 -39.80 29.03 31.56
C ASP A 28 -40.16 28.34 30.22
N THR A 29 -40.56 29.16 29.33
CA THR A 29 -40.82 28.86 27.91
C THR A 29 -39.69 28.07 27.29
N TYR A 30 -39.90 26.78 27.10
CA TYR A 30 -39.05 25.95 26.22
C TYR A 30 -39.22 26.46 24.80
N THR A 31 -38.35 27.40 24.39
CA THR A 31 -38.09 27.63 22.95
C THR A 31 -37.44 26.35 22.45
N GLY A 32 -38.17 25.67 21.58
CA GLY A 32 -37.72 24.41 20.96
C GLY A 32 -36.42 24.58 20.19
N GLY A 33 -35.30 24.30 20.91
CA GLY A 33 -34.03 24.05 20.23
C GLY A 33 -34.20 22.81 19.39
N SER A 34 -34.09 22.95 18.09
CA SER A 34 -34.07 21.82 17.17
C SER A 34 -32.97 20.86 17.60
N GLN A 35 -33.34 19.70 18.13
CA GLN A 35 -32.37 18.66 18.46
C GLN A 35 -31.67 18.26 17.17
N SER A 36 -30.40 18.63 17.02
CA SER A 36 -29.61 18.26 15.86
C SER A 36 -28.95 16.91 16.11
N PHE A 37 -29.14 16.01 15.21
CA PHE A 37 -28.46 14.71 15.20
C PHE A 37 -27.11 14.84 14.49
N GLU A 38 -26.12 14.08 14.92
CA GLU A 38 -24.81 14.08 14.28
C GLU A 38 -24.19 12.69 14.22
N VAL A 39 -23.42 12.44 13.16
CA VAL A 39 -22.52 11.29 13.03
C VAL A 39 -21.10 11.80 13.02
N ASN A 40 -20.32 11.32 13.96
CA ASN A 40 -18.90 11.61 14.07
C ASN A 40 -18.11 10.30 13.89
N GLY A 41 -16.83 10.39 13.61
CA GLY A 41 -16.00 9.20 13.60
C GLY A 41 -14.58 9.51 13.23
N GLU A 42 -13.83 8.43 13.09
CA GLU A 42 -12.44 8.47 12.64
C GLU A 42 -12.13 7.31 11.70
N VAL A 43 -11.14 7.52 10.86
CA VAL A 43 -10.60 6.54 9.91
C VAL A 43 -9.17 6.23 10.32
N ARG A 44 -8.85 4.95 10.49
CA ARG A 44 -7.55 4.42 10.91
C ARG A 44 -7.04 3.40 9.91
N LEU A 45 -5.72 3.16 9.92
CA LEU A 45 -5.12 2.01 9.24
C LEU A 45 -5.30 0.76 10.11
N SER A 46 -5.75 -0.34 9.53
CA SER A 46 -5.93 -1.62 10.24
C SER A 46 -4.62 -2.20 10.78
N GLU A 47 -3.50 -1.98 10.07
CA GLU A 47 -2.19 -2.55 10.42
C GLU A 47 -1.49 -1.78 11.55
N THR A 48 -1.61 -0.46 11.60
CA THR A 48 -0.85 0.39 12.53
C THR A 48 -1.71 1.13 13.54
N GLY A 49 -3.05 1.11 13.36
CA GLY A 49 -3.97 1.95 14.15
C GLY A 49 -3.81 3.46 13.89
N GLY A 50 -2.95 3.86 12.96
CA GLY A 50 -2.69 5.25 12.63
C GLY A 50 -3.89 5.91 11.98
N SER A 51 -4.20 7.15 12.40
CA SER A 51 -5.28 7.96 11.82
C SER A 51 -4.97 8.37 10.39
N VAL A 52 -5.97 8.42 9.50
CA VAL A 52 -5.79 8.72 8.08
C VAL A 52 -6.55 9.97 7.69
N GLN A 53 -5.84 10.97 7.14
CA GLN A 53 -6.45 12.21 6.65
C GLN A 53 -6.76 12.17 5.16
N ASN A 54 -7.54 13.15 4.68
CA ASN A 54 -7.93 13.32 3.28
C ASN A 54 -8.58 12.08 2.68
N VAL A 55 -9.28 11.31 3.49
CA VAL A 55 -10.09 10.18 3.04
C VAL A 55 -11.52 10.67 2.81
N PRO A 56 -12.12 10.43 1.63
CA PRO A 56 -13.51 10.77 1.40
C PRO A 56 -14.43 9.88 2.23
N VAL A 57 -15.25 10.51 3.04
CA VAL A 57 -16.32 9.90 3.83
C VAL A 57 -17.64 10.39 3.29
N ARG A 58 -18.48 9.47 2.85
CA ARG A 58 -19.77 9.76 2.26
C ARG A 58 -20.90 9.31 3.17
N LEU A 59 -21.89 10.19 3.35
CA LEU A 59 -23.12 9.91 4.08
C LEU A 59 -24.28 9.73 3.09
N GLU A 60 -24.95 8.61 3.18
CA GLU A 60 -26.13 8.29 2.37
C GLU A 60 -27.35 8.00 3.26
N ARG A 61 -28.56 8.24 2.75
CA ARG A 61 -29.76 7.71 3.40
C ARG A 61 -29.87 6.22 3.14
N PHE A 62 -30.40 5.49 4.10
CA PHE A 62 -30.63 4.05 3.93
C PHE A 62 -31.59 3.75 2.76
N SER A 63 -32.52 4.65 2.46
CA SER A 63 -33.43 4.59 1.30
C SER A 63 -32.76 4.97 -0.04
N GLY A 64 -31.47 5.29 -0.03
CA GLY A 64 -30.69 5.74 -1.18
C GLY A 64 -30.55 7.26 -1.25
N GLY A 65 -29.52 7.70 -1.95
CA GLY A 65 -29.16 9.11 -2.16
C GLY A 65 -28.08 9.63 -1.21
N ILE A 66 -27.11 10.29 -1.82
CA ILE A 66 -26.00 10.95 -1.11
C ILE A 66 -26.56 12.19 -0.40
N ILE A 67 -26.28 12.34 0.88
CA ILE A 67 -26.63 13.50 1.68
C ILE A 67 -25.47 14.48 1.71
N ASP A 68 -24.26 13.96 1.98
CA ASP A 68 -23.07 14.77 2.09
C ASP A 68 -21.82 13.93 1.87
N GLN A 69 -20.72 14.58 1.51
CA GLN A 69 -19.39 13.97 1.41
C GLN A 69 -18.35 14.95 1.92
N ILE A 70 -17.55 14.50 2.87
CA ILE A 70 -16.49 15.30 3.49
C ILE A 70 -15.18 14.53 3.48
N MET A 71 -14.08 15.22 3.71
CA MET A 71 -12.76 14.61 3.88
C MET A 71 -12.41 14.51 5.35
N THR A 72 -11.68 13.46 5.75
CA THR A 72 -11.15 13.37 7.10
C THR A 72 -10.13 14.48 7.38
N ASP A 73 -10.13 14.98 8.63
CA ASP A 73 -9.18 16.00 9.11
C ASP A 73 -7.76 15.41 9.31
N ASN A 74 -6.83 16.24 9.78
CA ASN A 74 -5.44 15.87 10.07
C ASN A 74 -5.28 14.81 11.20
N ARG A 75 -6.37 14.46 11.90
CA ARG A 75 -6.44 13.38 12.88
C ARG A 75 -7.30 12.22 12.42
N GLY A 76 -7.60 12.16 11.10
CA GLY A 76 -8.44 11.13 10.53
C GLY A 76 -9.93 11.23 10.91
N ARG A 77 -10.38 12.34 11.49
CA ARG A 77 -11.74 12.48 12.00
C ARG A 77 -12.65 13.10 10.96
N PHE A 78 -13.92 12.74 11.04
CA PHE A 78 -15.00 13.29 10.24
C PHE A 78 -16.22 13.64 11.11
N ARG A 79 -17.06 14.55 10.62
CA ARG A 79 -18.28 14.97 11.34
C ARG A 79 -19.37 15.40 10.34
N PHE A 80 -20.53 14.79 10.45
CA PHE A 80 -21.76 15.19 9.78
C PHE A 80 -22.73 15.77 10.80
N PRO A 81 -22.81 17.10 10.95
CA PRO A 81 -23.70 17.77 11.88
C PRO A 81 -25.09 17.99 11.27
N ASN A 82 -26.04 18.40 12.11
CA ASN A 82 -27.38 18.87 11.71
C ASN A 82 -28.19 17.88 10.87
N LEU A 83 -28.03 16.60 11.14
CA LEU A 83 -28.79 15.55 10.51
C LEU A 83 -30.22 15.51 11.04
N GLN A 84 -31.12 14.97 10.22
CA GLN A 84 -32.48 14.63 10.65
C GLN A 84 -32.49 13.26 11.34
N ARG A 85 -33.49 12.98 12.10
CA ARG A 85 -33.75 11.65 12.64
C ARG A 85 -33.92 10.64 11.50
N GLY A 86 -33.21 9.51 11.55
CA GLY A 86 -33.28 8.54 10.48
C GLY A 86 -32.20 7.48 10.48
N TYR A 87 -32.22 6.64 9.47
CA TYR A 87 -31.20 5.62 9.18
C TYR A 87 -30.30 6.09 8.07
N TYR A 88 -29.01 6.00 8.32
CA TYR A 88 -27.97 6.44 7.38
C TYR A 88 -26.94 5.33 7.18
N LYS A 89 -26.19 5.46 6.12
CA LYS A 89 -25.03 4.65 5.78
C LYS A 89 -23.85 5.58 5.64
N VAL A 90 -22.78 5.29 6.35
CA VAL A 90 -21.49 5.98 6.20
C VAL A 90 -20.56 5.07 5.42
N ILE A 91 -20.01 5.58 4.33
CA ILE A 91 -19.14 4.85 3.40
C ILE A 91 -17.79 5.55 3.35
N VAL A 92 -16.74 4.78 3.57
CA VAL A 92 -15.36 5.21 3.42
C VAL A 92 -14.75 4.46 2.24
N ASN A 93 -14.31 5.20 1.23
CA ASN A 93 -13.69 4.64 0.04
C ASN A 93 -12.36 5.36 -0.23
N ALA A 94 -11.27 4.75 0.18
CA ALA A 94 -9.93 5.26 -0.03
C ALA A 94 -9.22 4.46 -1.14
N PRO A 95 -8.48 5.13 -2.05
CA PRO A 95 -7.69 4.44 -3.08
C PRO A 95 -6.72 3.43 -2.46
N GLY A 96 -6.63 2.23 -3.03
CA GLY A 96 -5.73 1.16 -2.54
C GLY A 96 -6.23 0.41 -1.30
N PHE A 97 -7.41 0.75 -0.78
CA PHE A 97 -8.04 0.06 0.36
C PHE A 97 -9.39 -0.55 -0.04
N ARG A 98 -9.81 -1.54 0.71
CA ARG A 98 -11.15 -2.11 0.57
C ARG A 98 -12.18 -1.08 1.02
N PRO A 99 -13.24 -0.83 0.24
CA PRO A 99 -14.33 0.03 0.68
C PRO A 99 -14.91 -0.51 2.00
N SER A 100 -15.14 0.39 2.95
CA SER A 100 -15.76 0.06 4.23
C SER A 100 -17.03 0.86 4.42
N GLN A 101 -18.06 0.24 4.99
CA GLN A 101 -19.33 0.92 5.28
C GLN A 101 -19.85 0.49 6.64
N GLN A 102 -20.54 1.41 7.32
CA GLN A 102 -21.23 1.15 8.58
C GLN A 102 -22.59 1.87 8.56
N ASP A 103 -23.56 1.25 9.19
CA ASP A 103 -24.89 1.83 9.34
C ASP A 103 -24.92 2.76 10.57
N ALA A 104 -25.62 3.87 10.44
CA ALA A 104 -25.77 4.89 11.48
C ALA A 104 -27.26 5.06 11.81
N ASP A 105 -27.68 4.52 12.94
CA ASP A 105 -29.06 4.65 13.43
C ASP A 105 -29.19 5.88 14.34
N LEU A 106 -29.80 6.91 13.82
CA LEU A 106 -30.15 8.14 14.54
C LEU A 106 -31.65 8.21 14.91
N GLN A 107 -32.30 7.04 15.07
CA GLN A 107 -33.69 7.00 15.57
C GLN A 107 -33.77 7.28 17.07
N VAL A 108 -32.78 6.85 17.81
CA VAL A 108 -32.72 6.93 19.28
C VAL A 108 -31.53 7.75 19.76
N LEU A 109 -30.39 7.67 19.05
CA LEU A 109 -29.15 8.35 19.43
C LEU A 109 -29.05 9.71 18.75
N PHE A 110 -28.86 10.78 19.51
CA PHE A 110 -28.60 12.11 18.98
C PHE A 110 -27.20 12.28 18.44
N ARG A 111 -26.26 11.44 18.90
CA ARG A 111 -24.86 11.43 18.47
C ARG A 111 -24.36 10.00 18.35
N LEU A 112 -23.76 9.67 17.21
CA LEU A 112 -23.14 8.39 16.95
C LEU A 112 -21.67 8.60 16.60
N TYR A 113 -20.80 7.74 17.14
CA TYR A 113 -19.37 7.74 16.83
C TYR A 113 -18.98 6.43 16.16
N LEU A 114 -18.38 6.52 14.97
CA LEU A 114 -17.99 5.38 14.15
C LEU A 114 -16.46 5.33 13.98
N VAL A 115 -15.90 4.13 13.96
CA VAL A 115 -14.49 3.90 13.67
C VAL A 115 -14.37 3.02 12.43
N PHE A 116 -13.67 3.52 11.42
CA PHE A 116 -13.38 2.78 10.20
C PHE A 116 -11.93 2.36 10.17
N GLU A 117 -11.70 1.07 9.95
CA GLU A 117 -10.37 0.52 9.75
C GLU A 117 -10.15 0.27 8.25
N LEU A 118 -9.16 0.95 7.68
CA LEU A 118 -8.76 0.77 6.29
C LEU A 118 -7.87 -0.45 6.16
N THR A 119 -8.37 -1.47 5.47
CA THR A 119 -7.62 -2.68 5.14
C THR A 119 -7.12 -2.57 3.69
N PRO A 120 -5.82 -2.74 3.42
CA PRO A 120 -5.29 -2.72 2.07
C PRO A 120 -6.02 -3.71 1.14
N ASP A 121 -6.32 -3.28 -0.09
CA ASP A 121 -6.94 -4.14 -1.10
C ASP A 121 -5.87 -4.82 -1.94
N SER A 122 -5.51 -6.04 -1.57
CA SER A 122 -4.51 -6.84 -2.28
C SER A 122 -4.89 -7.15 -3.73
N SER A 123 -6.18 -7.10 -4.08
CA SER A 123 -6.64 -7.35 -5.46
C SER A 123 -6.35 -6.20 -6.42
N LYS A 124 -6.13 -4.99 -5.91
CA LYS A 124 -5.81 -3.78 -6.68
C LYS A 124 -4.32 -3.44 -6.72
N ARG A 125 -3.45 -4.31 -6.17
CA ARG A 125 -1.99 -4.13 -6.15
C ARG A 125 -1.27 -4.30 -7.50
N ALA A 126 -1.98 -4.48 -8.60
CA ALA A 126 -1.41 -4.61 -9.95
C ALA A 126 -1.04 -3.23 -10.56
N GLY A 127 -0.34 -2.38 -9.84
CA GLY A 127 0.15 -1.10 -10.33
C GLY A 127 0.91 -0.41 -9.21
N GLY A 128 2.22 -0.69 -9.10
CA GLY A 128 3.08 -0.05 -8.10
C GLY A 128 2.94 1.46 -8.16
N PHE A 129 2.56 2.09 -7.08
CA PHE A 129 2.52 3.53 -6.75
C PHE A 129 1.16 4.08 -6.25
N GLN A 130 0.05 3.33 -6.21
CA GLN A 130 -1.23 3.89 -5.75
C GLN A 130 -1.44 3.90 -4.21
N LEU A 131 -0.48 3.40 -3.41
CA LEU A 131 -0.53 3.46 -1.94
C LEU A 131 -0.07 4.80 -1.34
N LEU A 132 0.42 5.72 -2.19
CA LEU A 132 0.96 7.01 -1.75
C LEU A 132 -0.11 8.08 -1.45
N ASP A 133 -1.39 7.82 -1.77
CA ASP A 133 -2.45 8.84 -1.62
C ASP A 133 -3.05 8.93 -0.21
N VAL A 134 -2.76 7.96 0.67
CA VAL A 134 -3.28 7.95 2.05
C VAL A 134 -2.12 8.06 3.03
N ILE A 135 -1.73 9.29 3.31
CA ILE A 135 -0.65 9.60 4.24
C ILE A 135 -1.19 9.58 5.68
N ASP A 136 -0.47 8.92 6.58
CA ASP A 136 -0.77 8.87 8.01
C ASP A 136 -0.94 10.29 8.58
N ALA A 137 -2.03 10.54 9.31
CA ALA A 137 -2.33 11.84 9.92
C ALA A 137 -1.28 12.29 10.96
N ARG A 138 -0.42 11.39 11.43
CA ARG A 138 0.71 11.72 12.33
C ARG A 138 1.84 12.46 11.60
N VAL A 139 1.87 12.40 10.26
CA VAL A 139 2.88 13.11 9.47
C VAL A 139 2.65 14.62 9.56
N PRO A 140 3.62 15.40 10.06
CA PRO A 140 3.49 16.85 10.14
C PRO A 140 3.23 17.49 8.76
N ALA A 141 2.42 18.54 8.72
CA ALA A 141 2.09 19.22 7.47
C ALA A 141 3.33 19.71 6.70
N ALA A 142 4.38 20.14 7.41
CA ALA A 142 5.64 20.53 6.80
C ALA A 142 6.35 19.37 6.10
N ALA A 143 6.40 18.17 6.73
CA ALA A 143 7.00 17.00 6.12
C ALA A 143 6.21 16.55 4.88
N ARG A 144 4.89 16.66 4.95
CA ARG A 144 3.99 16.31 3.86
C ARG A 144 4.16 17.22 2.65
N SER A 145 4.19 18.54 2.86
CA SER A 145 4.39 19.50 1.78
C SER A 145 5.70 19.24 1.03
N GLU A 146 6.78 18.92 1.75
CA GLU A 146 8.05 18.55 1.14
C GLU A 146 7.98 17.20 0.42
N PHE A 147 7.31 16.20 0.99
CA PHE A 147 7.08 14.92 0.32
C PHE A 147 6.31 15.09 -1.00
N ASP A 148 5.23 15.87 -1.00
CA ASP A 148 4.43 16.13 -2.20
C ASP A 148 5.27 16.79 -3.29
N SER A 149 6.10 17.80 -2.94
CA SER A 149 7.02 18.44 -3.87
C SER A 149 8.05 17.45 -4.45
N GLY A 150 8.64 16.62 -3.58
CA GLY A 150 9.60 15.60 -3.99
C GLY A 150 8.96 14.52 -4.87
N ARG A 151 7.76 14.08 -4.54
CA ARG A 151 6.98 13.10 -5.34
C ARG A 151 6.69 13.65 -6.74
N ASP A 152 6.22 14.90 -6.82
CA ASP A 152 5.87 15.52 -8.10
C ASP A 152 7.10 15.73 -8.99
N ALA A 153 8.25 16.05 -8.41
CA ALA A 153 9.53 16.13 -9.12
C ALA A 153 9.98 14.73 -9.60
N ALA A 154 9.91 13.71 -8.74
CA ALA A 154 10.26 12.34 -9.09
C ALA A 154 9.37 11.79 -10.22
N ALA A 155 8.05 12.05 -10.18
CA ALA A 155 7.13 11.67 -11.24
C ALA A 155 7.48 12.26 -12.61
N LYS A 156 8.08 13.47 -12.62
CA LYS A 156 8.63 14.13 -13.81
C LYS A 156 10.05 13.67 -14.17
N LYS A 157 10.59 12.69 -13.42
CA LYS A 157 11.98 12.20 -13.51
C LYS A 157 13.05 13.26 -13.19
N ASN A 158 12.66 14.35 -12.52
CA ASN A 158 13.57 15.37 -12.01
C ASN A 158 14.17 14.94 -10.66
N TYR A 159 14.91 13.85 -10.67
CA TYR A 159 15.39 13.19 -9.44
C TYR A 159 16.30 14.07 -8.60
N GLN A 160 17.10 14.92 -9.23
CA GLN A 160 17.97 15.85 -8.52
C GLN A 160 17.19 16.95 -7.78
N GLU A 161 16.02 17.32 -8.27
CA GLU A 161 15.10 18.24 -7.60
C GLU A 161 14.29 17.50 -6.52
N ALA A 162 13.91 16.24 -6.77
CA ALA A 162 13.13 15.42 -5.83
C ALA A 162 13.89 15.15 -4.51
N ILE A 163 15.19 14.83 -4.59
CA ILE A 163 15.99 14.41 -3.44
C ILE A 163 15.98 15.42 -2.30
N PRO A 164 16.32 16.71 -2.47
CA PRO A 164 16.35 17.65 -1.35
C PRO A 164 14.98 17.81 -0.67
N HIS A 165 13.90 17.74 -1.40
CA HIS A 165 12.55 17.75 -0.84
C HIS A 165 12.26 16.48 -0.02
N LEU A 166 12.61 15.31 -0.56
CA LEU A 166 12.42 14.02 0.15
C LEU A 166 13.32 13.94 1.38
N GLU A 167 14.58 14.37 1.30
CA GLU A 167 15.49 14.44 2.45
C GLU A 167 14.94 15.37 3.54
N LYS A 168 14.33 16.51 3.17
CA LYS A 168 13.71 17.41 4.11
C LYS A 168 12.45 16.80 4.73
N ALA A 169 11.64 16.07 3.97
CA ALA A 169 10.49 15.34 4.49
C ALA A 169 10.90 14.31 5.55
N VAL A 170 11.91 13.46 5.26
CA VAL A 170 12.36 12.42 6.21
C VAL A 170 13.15 13.01 7.40
N SER A 171 13.82 14.16 7.25
CA SER A 171 14.47 14.84 8.36
C SER A 171 13.47 15.51 9.30
N THR A 172 12.33 15.98 8.77
CA THR A 172 11.23 16.54 9.55
C THR A 172 10.44 15.46 10.29
N TYR A 173 10.28 14.29 9.67
CA TYR A 173 9.58 13.14 10.25
C TYR A 173 10.22 11.83 9.78
N SER A 174 11.08 11.26 10.58
CA SER A 174 11.89 10.06 10.26
C SER A 174 11.04 8.81 10.01
N ASP A 175 9.84 8.76 10.57
CA ASP A 175 8.91 7.64 10.47
C ASP A 175 7.94 7.79 9.29
N PHE A 176 8.26 8.67 8.34
CA PHE A 176 7.50 8.86 7.12
C PHE A 176 7.82 7.75 6.11
N PHE A 177 7.10 6.65 6.21
CA PHE A 177 7.32 5.46 5.38
C PHE A 177 7.39 5.77 3.88
N GLU A 178 6.39 6.49 3.36
CA GLU A 178 6.27 6.78 1.93
C GLU A 178 7.44 7.65 1.45
N ALA A 179 7.88 8.60 2.26
CA ALA A 179 9.03 9.45 1.94
C ALA A 179 10.35 8.65 1.97
N GLN A 180 10.53 7.75 2.94
CA GLN A 180 11.69 6.88 3.01
C GLN A 180 11.77 5.96 1.79
N LEU A 181 10.67 5.30 1.43
CA LEU A 181 10.61 4.42 0.26
C LEU A 181 10.89 5.20 -1.03
N LEU A 182 10.24 6.36 -1.23
CA LEU A 182 10.42 7.16 -2.43
C LEU A 182 11.84 7.74 -2.52
N LEU A 183 12.44 8.17 -1.41
CA LEU A 183 13.82 8.64 -1.38
C LEU A 183 14.79 7.52 -1.79
N GLY A 184 14.61 6.33 -1.25
CA GLY A 184 15.43 5.17 -1.58
C GLY A 184 15.33 4.80 -3.05
N THR A 185 14.12 4.69 -3.59
CA THR A 185 13.91 4.37 -5.02
C THR A 185 14.40 5.50 -5.94
N THR A 186 14.27 6.77 -5.54
CA THR A 186 14.82 7.91 -6.29
C THR A 186 16.35 7.85 -6.36
N PHE A 187 17.03 7.46 -5.28
CA PHE A 187 18.47 7.20 -5.33
C PHE A 187 18.84 6.02 -6.24
N MET A 188 18.01 4.97 -6.27
CA MET A 188 18.21 3.84 -7.20
C MET A 188 18.10 4.28 -8.66
N ASP A 189 17.13 5.12 -9.00
CA ASP A 189 16.96 5.67 -10.35
C ASP A 189 18.19 6.49 -10.80
N LEU A 190 18.83 7.17 -9.85
CA LEU A 190 20.10 7.88 -10.10
C LEU A 190 21.34 6.99 -10.02
N ARG A 191 21.19 5.68 -9.80
CA ARG A 191 22.27 4.70 -9.58
C ARG A 191 23.16 5.05 -8.37
N ALA A 192 22.64 5.82 -7.43
CA ALA A 192 23.33 6.18 -6.18
C ALA A 192 23.09 5.09 -5.11
N TRP A 193 23.56 3.87 -5.42
CA TRP A 193 23.26 2.66 -4.65
C TRP A 193 23.56 2.78 -3.16
N ASP A 194 24.71 3.38 -2.80
CA ASP A 194 25.13 3.53 -1.39
C ASP A 194 24.18 4.46 -0.61
N LYS A 195 23.53 5.43 -1.29
CA LYS A 195 22.58 6.35 -0.66
C LYS A 195 21.18 5.76 -0.55
N ALA A 196 20.85 4.79 -1.40
CA ALA A 196 19.52 4.16 -1.43
C ALA A 196 19.28 3.24 -0.23
N GLU A 197 20.32 2.60 0.31
CA GLU A 197 20.18 1.55 1.30
C GLU A 197 19.56 2.04 2.61
N LYS A 198 20.05 3.15 3.15
CA LYS A 198 19.58 3.69 4.43
C LYS A 198 18.07 4.01 4.45
N PRO A 199 17.52 4.78 3.50
CA PRO A 199 16.09 5.05 3.49
C PRO A 199 15.25 3.80 3.22
N LEU A 200 15.69 2.85 2.39
CA LEU A 200 14.97 1.60 2.17
C LEU A 200 14.96 0.71 3.42
N LEU A 201 16.06 0.61 4.16
CA LEU A 201 16.10 -0.10 5.43
C LEU A 201 15.17 0.56 6.46
N ARG A 202 15.14 1.89 6.50
CA ARG A 202 14.20 2.58 7.39
C ARG A 202 12.74 2.30 7.00
N ALA A 203 12.43 2.28 5.71
CA ALA A 203 11.12 1.89 5.23
C ALA A 203 10.77 0.45 5.64
N LEU A 204 11.73 -0.48 5.58
CA LEU A 204 11.53 -1.87 6.02
C LEU A 204 11.28 -1.97 7.52
N GLU A 205 12.02 -1.22 8.35
CA GLU A 205 11.78 -1.15 9.80
C GLU A 205 10.35 -0.65 10.12
N LEU A 206 9.87 0.35 9.38
CA LEU A 206 8.54 0.90 9.56
C LEU A 206 7.41 -0.05 9.11
N LYS A 207 7.66 -0.81 8.03
CA LYS A 207 6.70 -1.80 7.49
C LYS A 207 7.45 -3.07 7.04
N PRO A 208 7.71 -4.02 7.96
CA PRO A 208 8.49 -5.23 7.67
C PRO A 208 7.87 -6.13 6.59
N ASP A 209 6.55 -6.18 6.50
CA ASP A 209 5.82 -7.03 5.55
C ASP A 209 5.42 -6.25 4.27
N ASN A 210 6.26 -5.32 3.83
CA ASN A 210 6.00 -4.58 2.61
C ASN A 210 6.78 -5.16 1.43
N ALA A 211 6.08 -5.81 0.50
CA ALA A 211 6.68 -6.43 -0.69
C ALA A 211 7.51 -5.44 -1.51
N SER A 212 7.01 -4.22 -1.73
CA SER A 212 7.71 -3.22 -2.56
C SER A 212 9.05 -2.82 -1.97
N VAL A 213 9.15 -2.68 -0.63
CA VAL A 213 10.42 -2.38 0.04
C VAL A 213 11.40 -3.52 -0.11
N LEU A 214 10.95 -4.77 0.15
CA LEU A 214 11.81 -5.96 0.01
C LEU A 214 12.29 -6.12 -1.43
N LEU A 215 11.43 -5.95 -2.42
CA LEU A 215 11.81 -6.05 -3.84
C LEU A 215 12.79 -4.94 -4.25
N SER A 216 12.62 -3.71 -3.74
CA SER A 216 13.57 -2.62 -3.97
C SER A 216 14.93 -2.87 -3.31
N LEU A 217 14.96 -3.38 -2.07
CA LEU A 217 16.20 -3.79 -1.40
C LEU A 217 16.87 -4.95 -2.12
N GLY A 218 16.10 -5.93 -2.58
CA GLY A 218 16.64 -7.05 -3.35
C GLY A 218 17.28 -6.60 -4.67
N GLU A 219 16.66 -5.66 -5.39
CA GLU A 219 17.26 -5.04 -6.57
C GLU A 219 18.53 -4.28 -6.21
N LEU A 220 18.51 -3.48 -5.14
CA LEU A 220 19.66 -2.74 -4.66
C LEU A 220 20.85 -3.68 -4.34
N TYR A 221 20.62 -4.75 -3.59
CA TYR A 221 21.65 -5.72 -3.26
C TYR A 221 22.22 -6.43 -4.49
N TRP A 222 21.36 -6.76 -5.47
CA TRP A 222 21.82 -7.27 -6.76
C TRP A 222 22.75 -6.26 -7.47
N ARG A 223 22.37 -4.98 -7.53
CA ARG A 223 23.20 -3.93 -8.13
C ARG A 223 24.53 -3.73 -7.41
N GLN A 224 24.56 -3.95 -6.10
CA GLN A 224 25.76 -3.95 -5.26
C GLN A 224 26.55 -5.29 -5.35
N LYS A 225 26.09 -6.27 -6.15
CA LYS A 225 26.66 -7.62 -6.25
C LYS A 225 26.63 -8.44 -4.95
N ARG A 226 25.77 -8.08 -4.03
CA ARG A 226 25.46 -8.81 -2.79
C ARG A 226 24.42 -9.89 -3.10
N TYR A 227 24.84 -10.90 -3.90
CA TYR A 227 23.91 -11.84 -4.54
C TYR A 227 23.11 -12.69 -3.57
N ALA A 228 23.73 -13.12 -2.45
CA ALA A 228 23.02 -13.91 -1.43
C ALA A 228 21.92 -13.09 -0.73
N ASP A 229 22.22 -11.85 -0.35
CA ASP A 229 21.26 -10.94 0.27
C ASP A 229 20.13 -10.61 -0.72
N ALA A 230 20.47 -10.37 -1.98
CA ALA A 230 19.52 -10.11 -3.05
C ALA A 230 18.54 -11.28 -3.26
N GLU A 231 19.06 -12.50 -3.37
CA GLU A 231 18.25 -13.71 -3.57
C GLU A 231 17.24 -13.89 -2.44
N GLN A 232 17.72 -13.81 -1.19
CA GLN A 232 16.86 -14.00 -0.02
C GLN A 232 15.77 -12.91 0.03
N THR A 233 16.16 -11.65 -0.10
CA THR A 233 15.26 -10.50 0.01
C THR A 233 14.21 -10.48 -1.12
N LEU A 234 14.62 -10.81 -2.37
CA LEU A 234 13.67 -10.94 -3.49
C LEU A 234 12.67 -12.06 -3.27
N LYS A 235 13.13 -13.22 -2.76
CA LYS A 235 12.24 -14.33 -2.44
C LYS A 235 11.25 -13.98 -1.34
N ASP A 236 11.68 -13.25 -0.32
CA ASP A 236 10.79 -12.83 0.76
C ASP A 236 9.77 -11.80 0.27
N GLY A 237 10.18 -10.84 -0.58
CA GLY A 237 9.26 -9.92 -1.24
C GLY A 237 8.23 -10.63 -2.14
N LEU A 238 8.67 -11.63 -2.91
CA LEU A 238 7.81 -12.41 -3.79
C LEU A 238 6.86 -13.38 -3.04
N LYS A 239 7.17 -13.77 -1.80
CA LYS A 239 6.20 -14.48 -0.94
C LYS A 239 5.03 -13.58 -0.52
N LEU A 240 5.27 -12.26 -0.39
CA LEU A 240 4.24 -11.27 -0.04
C LEU A 240 3.45 -10.82 -1.27
N ASP A 241 4.10 -10.73 -2.44
CA ASP A 241 3.46 -10.38 -3.71
C ASP A 241 4.03 -11.25 -4.85
N ASP A 242 3.40 -12.39 -5.08
CA ASP A 242 3.76 -13.35 -6.11
C ASP A 242 3.45 -12.88 -7.54
N LYS A 243 2.73 -11.75 -7.69
CA LYS A 243 2.40 -11.11 -8.97
C LYS A 243 3.29 -9.92 -9.30
N ALA A 244 4.29 -9.62 -8.48
CA ALA A 244 5.24 -8.56 -8.76
C ALA A 244 6.20 -8.97 -9.89
N TRP A 245 5.81 -8.70 -11.15
CA TRP A 245 6.62 -9.06 -12.32
C TRP A 245 8.05 -8.52 -12.25
N HIS A 246 8.25 -7.31 -11.72
CA HIS A 246 9.58 -6.71 -11.56
C HIS A 246 10.47 -7.48 -10.57
N GLY A 247 9.88 -8.05 -9.50
CA GLY A 247 10.60 -8.92 -8.57
C GLY A 247 11.07 -10.22 -9.24
N HIS A 248 10.19 -10.85 -10.01
CA HIS A 248 10.55 -12.03 -10.82
C HIS A 248 11.61 -11.69 -11.86
N PHE A 249 11.48 -10.57 -12.56
CA PHE A 249 12.48 -10.14 -13.54
C PHE A 249 13.85 -9.91 -12.90
N THR A 250 13.89 -9.21 -11.76
CA THR A 250 15.14 -8.98 -11.02
C THR A 250 15.76 -10.29 -10.52
N LEU A 251 14.95 -11.22 -10.00
CA LEU A 251 15.44 -12.54 -9.57
C LEU A 251 15.99 -13.36 -10.75
N GLY A 252 15.33 -13.29 -11.92
CA GLY A 252 15.83 -13.92 -13.12
C GLY A 252 17.17 -13.35 -13.60
N ARG A 253 17.33 -12.03 -13.56
CA ARG A 253 18.61 -11.35 -13.88
C ARG A 253 19.71 -11.69 -12.88
N LEU A 254 19.37 -11.73 -11.58
CA LEU A 254 20.30 -12.15 -10.52
C LEU A 254 20.86 -13.53 -10.83
N TYR A 255 20.02 -14.53 -11.09
CA TYR A 255 20.46 -15.88 -11.41
C TYR A 255 21.28 -15.96 -12.71
N TRP A 256 20.91 -15.14 -13.70
CA TRP A 256 21.68 -15.02 -14.93
C TRP A 256 23.11 -14.51 -14.65
N ASP A 257 23.24 -13.44 -13.87
CA ASP A 257 24.53 -12.83 -13.50
C ASP A 257 25.40 -13.78 -12.62
N MET A 258 24.76 -14.63 -11.81
CA MET A 258 25.43 -15.70 -11.06
C MET A 258 25.84 -16.89 -11.94
N GLY A 259 25.46 -16.92 -13.21
CA GLY A 259 25.70 -18.06 -14.11
C GLY A 259 24.76 -19.26 -13.87
N GLU A 260 23.75 -19.11 -12.99
CA GLU A 260 22.77 -20.15 -12.66
C GLU A 260 21.60 -20.16 -13.65
N VAL A 261 21.93 -20.40 -14.94
CA VAL A 261 21.03 -20.24 -16.09
C VAL A 261 19.72 -21.02 -15.91
N THR A 262 19.77 -22.22 -15.37
CA THR A 262 18.58 -23.05 -15.16
C THR A 262 17.64 -22.46 -14.10
N LYS A 263 18.18 -21.83 -13.05
CA LYS A 263 17.38 -21.14 -12.05
C LYS A 263 16.74 -19.85 -12.57
N ALA A 264 17.36 -19.19 -13.56
CA ALA A 264 16.81 -17.98 -14.17
C ALA A 264 15.51 -18.23 -14.96
N ALA A 265 15.33 -19.44 -15.49
CA ALA A 265 14.23 -19.75 -16.42
C ALA A 265 12.84 -19.57 -15.80
N ALA A 266 12.61 -20.05 -14.58
CA ALA A 266 11.29 -19.97 -13.96
C ALA A 266 10.88 -18.52 -13.61
N PRO A 267 11.73 -17.69 -12.99
CA PRO A 267 11.40 -16.28 -12.74
C PRO A 267 11.16 -15.50 -14.05
N ILE A 268 11.96 -15.71 -15.10
CA ILE A 268 11.74 -15.04 -16.39
C ILE A 268 10.44 -15.52 -17.05
N GLY A 269 10.12 -16.81 -16.98
CA GLY A 269 8.83 -17.33 -17.43
C GLY A 269 7.64 -16.67 -16.71
N MET A 270 7.73 -16.52 -15.38
CA MET A 270 6.70 -15.80 -14.60
C MET A 270 6.63 -14.32 -15.00
N THR A 271 7.77 -13.67 -15.24
CA THR A 271 7.80 -12.29 -15.74
C THR A 271 7.02 -12.15 -17.04
N LEU A 272 7.25 -13.03 -18.02
CA LEU A 272 6.56 -12.99 -19.30
C LEU A 272 5.06 -13.32 -19.20
N GLN A 273 4.65 -14.14 -18.23
CA GLN A 273 3.22 -14.35 -17.94
C GLN A 273 2.53 -13.10 -17.38
N LEU A 274 3.21 -12.38 -16.50
CA LEU A 274 2.66 -11.20 -15.82
C LEU A 274 2.80 -9.93 -16.65
N LYS A 275 3.85 -9.84 -17.47
CA LYS A 275 4.23 -8.67 -18.28
C LYS A 275 4.74 -9.12 -19.65
N PRO A 276 3.84 -9.56 -20.55
CA PRO A 276 4.22 -10.13 -21.86
C PRO A 276 4.78 -9.11 -22.86
N ASP A 277 4.70 -7.82 -22.58
CA ASP A 277 5.23 -6.73 -23.40
C ASP A 277 6.58 -6.19 -22.89
N LEU A 278 7.26 -6.88 -21.97
CA LEU A 278 8.58 -6.49 -21.48
C LEU A 278 9.67 -7.03 -22.41
N ALA A 279 10.18 -6.16 -23.28
CA ALA A 279 11.18 -6.52 -24.28
C ALA A 279 12.43 -7.17 -23.66
N GLU A 280 12.94 -6.60 -22.57
CA GLU A 280 14.15 -7.10 -21.89
C GLU A 280 13.96 -8.52 -21.31
N ALA A 281 12.74 -8.90 -20.95
CA ALA A 281 12.45 -10.25 -20.49
C ALA A 281 12.50 -11.26 -21.66
N HIS A 282 12.00 -10.91 -22.83
CA HIS A 282 12.14 -11.72 -24.05
C HIS A 282 13.60 -11.90 -24.45
N LEU A 283 14.39 -10.82 -24.42
CA LEU A 283 15.83 -10.90 -24.69
C LEU A 283 16.52 -11.88 -23.73
N LEU A 284 16.25 -11.79 -22.44
CA LEU A 284 16.85 -12.67 -21.44
C LEU A 284 16.34 -14.11 -21.57
N ALA A 285 15.05 -14.31 -21.89
CA ALA A 285 14.50 -15.63 -22.17
C ALA A 285 15.18 -16.27 -23.38
N GLY A 286 15.39 -15.52 -24.45
CA GLY A 286 16.15 -15.96 -25.63
C GLY A 286 17.57 -16.38 -25.25
N ASN A 287 18.28 -15.58 -24.46
CA ASN A 287 19.62 -15.89 -23.98
C ASN A 287 19.64 -17.18 -23.13
N ILE A 288 18.70 -17.35 -22.20
CA ILE A 288 18.57 -18.57 -21.39
C ILE A 288 18.34 -19.79 -22.28
N LEU A 289 17.39 -19.71 -23.20
CA LEU A 289 17.04 -20.80 -24.13
C LEU A 289 18.22 -21.19 -25.03
N LEU A 290 18.97 -20.22 -25.52
CA LEU A 290 20.17 -20.48 -26.32
C LEU A 290 21.26 -21.21 -25.50
N ARG A 291 21.46 -20.81 -24.26
CA ARG A 291 22.45 -21.46 -23.35
C ARG A 291 22.08 -22.91 -23.03
N VAL A 292 20.79 -23.24 -23.01
CA VAL A 292 20.31 -24.62 -22.85
C VAL A 292 20.06 -25.34 -24.16
N ASN A 293 20.63 -24.84 -25.29
CA ASN A 293 20.62 -25.39 -26.60
C ASN A 293 19.20 -25.55 -27.23
N GLN A 294 18.24 -24.69 -26.84
CA GLN A 294 16.88 -24.67 -27.41
C GLN A 294 16.77 -23.57 -28.48
N GLN A 295 17.48 -23.74 -29.59
CA GLN A 295 17.68 -22.72 -30.62
C GLN A 295 16.38 -22.21 -31.27
N GLU A 296 15.43 -23.12 -31.61
CA GLU A 296 14.16 -22.72 -32.21
C GLU A 296 13.31 -21.87 -31.27
N ARG A 297 13.28 -22.23 -30.00
CA ARG A 297 12.55 -21.43 -28.98
C ARG A 297 13.24 -20.09 -28.72
N ALA A 298 14.56 -20.06 -28.68
CA ALA A 298 15.32 -18.82 -28.54
C ALA A 298 15.00 -17.83 -29.68
N LEU A 299 14.85 -18.30 -30.91
CA LEU A 299 14.46 -17.46 -32.05
C LEU A 299 13.10 -16.79 -31.84
N VAL A 300 12.14 -17.48 -31.24
CA VAL A 300 10.81 -16.90 -30.95
C VAL A 300 10.95 -15.72 -30.01
N GLU A 301 11.70 -15.89 -28.94
CA GLU A 301 11.90 -14.85 -27.94
C GLU A 301 12.71 -13.65 -28.48
N TYR A 302 13.76 -13.90 -29.25
CA TYR A 302 14.54 -12.82 -29.90
C TYR A 302 13.73 -12.02 -30.89
N ARG A 303 12.88 -12.67 -31.69
CA ARG A 303 11.99 -11.99 -32.62
C ARG A 303 10.96 -11.14 -31.88
N GLU A 304 10.46 -11.63 -30.77
CA GLU A 304 9.53 -10.87 -29.93
C GLU A 304 10.22 -9.64 -29.29
N TYR A 305 11.46 -9.80 -28.80
CA TYR A 305 12.27 -8.65 -28.38
C TYR A 305 12.39 -7.60 -29.49
N LEU A 306 12.75 -8.02 -30.71
CA LEU A 306 12.91 -7.10 -31.84
C LEU A 306 11.60 -6.45 -32.27
N ARG A 307 10.48 -7.14 -32.11
CA ARG A 307 9.15 -6.58 -32.38
C ARG A 307 8.79 -5.50 -31.36
N LEU A 308 9.07 -5.73 -30.07
CA LEU A 308 8.76 -4.81 -28.99
C LEU A 308 9.73 -3.62 -28.92
N ALA A 309 11.00 -3.85 -29.20
CA ALA A 309 12.07 -2.86 -29.12
C ALA A 309 12.94 -2.83 -30.39
N PRO A 310 12.39 -2.44 -31.58
CA PRO A 310 13.13 -2.49 -32.84
C PRO A 310 14.33 -1.53 -32.91
N LYS A 311 14.40 -0.58 -32.03
CA LYS A 311 15.52 0.36 -31.86
C LYS A 311 16.12 0.27 -30.44
N GLY A 312 15.89 -0.84 -29.74
CA GLY A 312 16.43 -1.08 -28.41
C GLY A 312 17.97 -1.19 -28.43
N GLU A 313 18.57 -1.05 -27.28
CA GLU A 313 20.03 -1.07 -27.09
C GLU A 313 20.69 -2.30 -27.77
N PHE A 314 20.05 -3.47 -27.68
CA PHE A 314 20.59 -4.74 -28.22
C PHE A 314 19.94 -5.18 -29.54
N ALA A 315 19.20 -4.29 -30.22
CA ALA A 315 18.46 -4.69 -31.43
C ALA A 315 19.37 -5.15 -32.56
N LEU A 316 20.47 -4.45 -32.83
CA LEU A 316 21.42 -4.82 -33.91
C LEU A 316 22.10 -6.17 -33.64
N GLU A 317 22.59 -6.35 -32.39
CA GLU A 317 23.24 -7.61 -31.98
C GLU A 317 22.27 -8.78 -32.04
N THR A 318 21.01 -8.53 -31.63
CA THR A 318 19.96 -9.55 -31.69
C THR A 318 19.57 -9.92 -33.12
N HIS A 319 19.51 -8.96 -34.05
CA HIS A 319 19.32 -9.25 -35.48
C HIS A 319 20.42 -10.15 -36.03
N ASP A 320 21.69 -9.84 -35.76
CA ASP A 320 22.82 -10.64 -36.17
C ASP A 320 22.79 -12.05 -35.55
N LEU A 321 22.40 -12.15 -34.29
CA LEU A 321 22.28 -13.42 -33.57
C LEU A 321 21.18 -14.30 -34.18
N VAL A 322 20.01 -13.73 -34.46
CA VAL A 322 18.89 -14.40 -35.13
C VAL A 322 19.35 -14.98 -36.47
N ALA A 323 20.01 -14.17 -37.32
CA ALA A 323 20.50 -14.62 -38.61
C ALA A 323 21.53 -15.77 -38.50
N LYS A 324 22.40 -15.76 -37.50
CA LYS A 324 23.38 -16.84 -37.22
C LYS A 324 22.66 -18.12 -36.79
N ILE A 325 21.69 -18.04 -35.89
CA ILE A 325 20.95 -19.21 -35.41
C ILE A 325 20.14 -19.84 -36.58
N GLU A 326 19.48 -19.04 -37.41
CA GLU A 326 18.71 -19.51 -38.55
C GLU A 326 19.59 -20.29 -39.54
N ARG A 327 20.79 -19.77 -39.87
CA ARG A 327 21.77 -20.47 -40.71
C ARG A 327 22.21 -21.80 -40.09
N ALA A 328 22.49 -21.81 -38.77
CA ALA A 328 22.90 -23.01 -38.08
C ALA A 328 21.80 -24.10 -38.06
N ILE A 329 20.53 -23.69 -37.90
CA ILE A 329 19.39 -24.63 -37.99
C ILE A 329 19.22 -25.16 -39.41
N ALA A 330 19.37 -24.31 -40.42
CA ALA A 330 19.27 -24.72 -41.84
C ALA A 330 20.35 -25.73 -42.26
N GLN A 331 21.56 -25.62 -41.73
CA GLN A 331 22.66 -26.54 -41.98
C GLN A 331 22.52 -27.91 -41.30
N LYS A 332 21.65 -28.05 -40.31
CA LYS A 332 21.40 -29.31 -39.57
C LYS A 332 20.27 -30.14 -40.20
N LYS A 333 19.50 -29.55 -41.12
CA LYS A 333 18.45 -30.21 -41.91
C LYS A 333 19.02 -30.75 -43.24
#